data_816d09314d9cd30e72c7d54b9b08fc57
#
_entry.id   816d09314d9cd30e72c7d54b9b08fc57
#
_cell.length_a   1.000
_cell.length_b   1.000
_cell.length_c   1.000
_cell.angle_alpha   90.00
_cell.angle_beta   90.00
_cell.angle_gamma   90.00
#
_symmetry.space_group_name_H-M   'P 1'
#
loop_
_entity.id
_entity.type
_entity.pdbx_description
1 polymer ?
#
loop_
_entity_poly.entity_id
_entity_poly.type
_entity_poly.pdbx_seq_one_letter_code
_entity_poly.pdbx_strand_id
1 'polypeptide(L)'
;MTNKETKGKNTLDFTANFSTLKGCNSLLNIKYEITLNKGLPLKDGSELSNIQFLQNEKIINEEIDKFSAGESNGLKYQFYTPNNANDGNKHPLIVWFHGGGESGFRGLHYNNLSQLKANRGAVALASDEAQNIFNGAYVLAPQTPHEWSENIDDATKLINNIIKNNNIDSNRIYSYGCSAGGYMALDMVVHNPNLFAAVVSTCPAIDQQNIKTYGEGRIITDEEIKSINIPTWVIQAKDDTTVKYEESALRVYTLLKDKGAILTTYETGGHSSWIHTAKNEPVNNGEHLWQWTAKQSLNDEIKTPVENTIKNEPVKKTSAVKTGDTNHVYLYVVTGSISMAIMAEYIHKKSKKSITK
;
A
#
# COMPACT_ATOMS: atom_id res chain seq x y z
N MET A 1 -6.24 -26.55 -4.15
CA MET A 1 -6.72 -27.08 -2.85
C MET A 1 -5.71 -28.06 -2.33
N THR A 2 -5.17 -27.80 -1.18
CA THR A 2 -4.32 -28.74 -0.45
C THR A 2 -5.14 -29.36 0.67
N ASN A 3 -5.07 -30.66 0.81
CA ASN A 3 -5.75 -31.39 1.88
C ASN A 3 -4.71 -31.71 2.95
N LYS A 4 -4.92 -31.21 4.18
CA LYS A 4 -4.05 -31.47 5.32
C LYS A 4 -4.84 -32.23 6.39
N GLU A 5 -4.50 -33.49 6.60
CA GLU A 5 -5.05 -34.27 7.70
C GLU A 5 -4.36 -33.89 9.01
N THR A 6 -5.12 -33.47 10.01
CA THR A 6 -4.62 -33.26 11.38
C THR A 6 -5.61 -33.87 12.37
N LYS A 7 -5.21 -34.96 13.06
CA LYS A 7 -5.99 -35.65 14.08
C LYS A 7 -7.43 -36.02 13.67
N GLY A 8 -7.60 -36.59 12.47
CA GLY A 8 -8.91 -37.00 11.94
C GLY A 8 -9.79 -35.87 11.45
N LYS A 9 -9.25 -34.66 11.33
CA LYS A 9 -9.90 -33.52 10.64
C LYS A 9 -9.21 -33.27 9.33
N ASN A 10 -9.98 -33.06 8.29
CA ASN A 10 -9.48 -32.61 6.98
C ASN A 10 -9.64 -31.10 6.89
N THR A 11 -8.57 -30.39 6.57
CA THR A 11 -8.57 -28.96 6.33
C THR A 11 -8.49 -28.72 4.84
N LEU A 12 -9.41 -27.94 4.30
CA LEU A 12 -9.40 -27.48 2.92
C LEU A 12 -8.88 -26.06 2.91
N ASP A 13 -7.71 -25.86 2.30
CA ASP A 13 -7.16 -24.53 2.07
C ASP A 13 -7.54 -24.09 0.65
N PHE A 14 -8.10 -22.91 0.52
CA PHE A 14 -8.40 -22.33 -0.77
C PHE A 14 -8.07 -20.83 -0.77
N THR A 15 -7.63 -20.34 -1.93
CA THR A 15 -7.43 -18.92 -2.15
C THR A 15 -8.63 -18.37 -2.92
N ALA A 16 -9.27 -17.36 -2.36
CA ALA A 16 -10.35 -16.65 -3.03
C ALA A 16 -9.86 -15.27 -3.48
N ASN A 17 -10.15 -14.92 -4.72
CA ASN A 17 -9.89 -13.59 -5.27
C ASN A 17 -11.11 -12.71 -5.02
N PHE A 18 -10.90 -11.60 -4.32
CA PHE A 18 -11.96 -10.63 -4.01
C PHE A 18 -11.75 -9.33 -4.77
N SER A 19 -12.86 -8.70 -5.18
CA SER A 19 -12.85 -7.29 -5.52
C SER A 19 -12.54 -6.48 -4.27
N THR A 20 -11.46 -5.71 -4.30
CA THR A 20 -10.96 -4.95 -3.15
C THR A 20 -11.98 -3.98 -2.56
N LEU A 21 -12.80 -3.33 -3.38
CA LEU A 21 -13.75 -2.30 -2.92
C LEU A 21 -15.00 -2.85 -2.21
N LYS A 22 -15.50 -4.00 -2.65
CA LYS A 22 -16.66 -4.66 -1.99
C LYS A 22 -16.24 -5.67 -0.93
N GLY A 23 -15.03 -6.21 -1.05
CA GLY A 23 -14.54 -7.30 -0.23
C GLY A 23 -14.15 -6.90 1.19
N CYS A 24 -13.72 -5.66 1.41
CA CYS A 24 -13.18 -5.26 2.72
C CYS A 24 -14.17 -5.40 3.88
N ASN A 25 -15.45 -5.11 3.64
CA ASN A 25 -16.49 -5.29 4.66
C ASN A 25 -17.01 -6.72 4.76
N SER A 26 -16.86 -7.52 3.72
CA SER A 26 -17.39 -8.88 3.65
C SER A 26 -16.36 -9.96 4.00
N LEU A 27 -15.07 -9.65 3.99
CA LEU A 27 -14.02 -10.62 4.37
C LEU A 27 -14.16 -11.17 5.80
N LEU A 28 -14.78 -10.42 6.70
CA LEU A 28 -15.06 -10.85 8.07
C LEU A 28 -16.37 -11.66 8.18
N ASN A 29 -17.25 -11.58 7.18
CA ASN A 29 -18.59 -12.18 7.19
C ASN A 29 -18.83 -13.07 5.97
N ILE A 30 -17.77 -13.64 5.39
CA ILE A 30 -17.92 -14.54 4.24
C ILE A 30 -18.64 -15.79 4.68
N LYS A 31 -19.76 -16.06 4.01
CA LYS A 31 -20.46 -17.34 4.09
C LYS A 31 -20.01 -18.20 2.92
N TYR A 32 -19.58 -19.39 3.21
CA TYR A 32 -19.19 -20.36 2.19
C TYR A 32 -20.32 -21.34 1.99
N GLU A 33 -20.72 -21.53 0.74
CA GLU A 33 -21.51 -22.66 0.32
C GLU A 33 -20.58 -23.63 -0.43
N ILE A 34 -20.37 -24.80 0.12
CA ILE A 34 -19.52 -25.82 -0.47
C ILE A 34 -20.41 -26.96 -0.92
N THR A 35 -20.51 -27.12 -2.25
CA THR A 35 -21.21 -28.25 -2.86
C THR A 35 -20.19 -29.30 -3.30
N LEU A 36 -20.33 -30.50 -2.82
CA LEU A 36 -19.53 -31.64 -3.29
C LEU A 36 -20.28 -32.32 -4.43
N ASN A 37 -19.68 -32.29 -5.62
CA ASN A 37 -20.22 -33.01 -6.78
C ASN A 37 -20.04 -34.54 -6.69
N LYS A 38 -19.10 -34.98 -5.87
CA LYS A 38 -18.83 -36.38 -5.50
C LYS A 38 -18.43 -36.43 -4.04
N GLY A 39 -18.65 -37.58 -3.38
CA GLY A 39 -18.11 -37.81 -2.05
C GLY A 39 -16.59 -37.63 -1.99
N LEU A 40 -16.06 -37.22 -0.84
CA LEU A 40 -14.61 -37.16 -0.63
C LEU A 40 -14.07 -38.58 -0.46
N PRO A 41 -13.16 -39.06 -1.33
CA PRO A 41 -12.54 -40.35 -1.17
C PRO A 41 -11.67 -40.38 0.08
N LEU A 42 -11.83 -41.40 0.91
CA LEU A 42 -10.97 -41.67 2.05
C LEU A 42 -9.84 -42.63 1.67
N LYS A 43 -8.81 -42.71 2.49
CA LYS A 43 -7.64 -43.58 2.25
C LYS A 43 -7.98 -45.06 2.20
N ASP A 44 -9.08 -45.47 2.84
CA ASP A 44 -9.60 -46.84 2.86
C ASP A 44 -10.48 -47.15 1.64
N GLY A 45 -10.62 -46.22 0.70
CA GLY A 45 -11.45 -46.36 -0.50
C GLY A 45 -12.94 -46.11 -0.28
N SER A 46 -13.37 -45.76 0.92
CA SER A 46 -14.74 -45.30 1.17
C SER A 46 -14.94 -43.84 0.78
N GLU A 47 -16.20 -43.40 0.63
CA GLU A 47 -16.56 -42.03 0.35
C GLU A 47 -17.35 -41.41 1.50
N LEU A 48 -16.98 -40.20 1.89
CA LEU A 48 -17.79 -39.36 2.79
C LEU A 48 -18.90 -38.70 2.00
N SER A 49 -20.15 -39.12 2.20
CA SER A 49 -21.30 -38.63 1.44
C SER A 49 -22.12 -37.54 2.14
N ASN A 50 -22.02 -37.41 3.45
CA ASN A 50 -22.79 -36.41 4.24
C ASN A 50 -21.82 -35.54 5.03
N ILE A 51 -21.24 -34.53 4.40
CA ILE A 51 -20.29 -33.65 5.03
C ILE A 51 -21.00 -32.37 5.47
N GLN A 52 -20.98 -32.09 6.76
CA GLN A 52 -21.33 -30.80 7.29
C GLN A 52 -20.07 -29.91 7.33
N PHE A 53 -20.14 -28.78 6.64
CA PHE A 53 -19.12 -27.74 6.75
C PHE A 53 -19.52 -26.76 7.85
N LEU A 54 -18.75 -26.78 8.94
CA LEU A 54 -18.88 -25.79 10.01
C LEU A 54 -17.90 -24.66 9.71
N GLN A 55 -18.45 -23.48 9.48
CA GLN A 55 -17.61 -22.28 9.37
C GLN A 55 -17.07 -21.93 10.74
N ASN A 56 -15.73 -21.86 10.84
CA ASN A 56 -15.09 -21.35 12.05
C ASN A 56 -15.40 -19.86 12.19
N GLU A 57 -15.88 -19.44 13.35
CA GLU A 57 -16.17 -18.03 13.64
C GLU A 57 -14.90 -17.17 13.67
N LYS A 58 -13.74 -17.80 13.93
CA LYS A 58 -12.45 -17.11 13.95
C LYS A 58 -11.76 -17.22 12.59
N ILE A 59 -11.79 -16.13 11.83
CA ILE A 59 -10.95 -15.97 10.65
C ILE A 59 -9.55 -15.55 11.13
N ILE A 60 -8.55 -16.39 10.88
CA ILE A 60 -7.15 -16.09 11.19
C ILE A 60 -6.52 -15.53 9.90
N ASN A 61 -5.95 -14.35 10.00
CA ASN A 61 -5.09 -13.78 8.98
C ASN A 61 -3.77 -13.36 9.64
N GLU A 62 -2.79 -14.24 9.60
CA GLU A 62 -1.52 -14.08 10.31
C GLU A 62 -0.79 -12.76 9.99
N GLU A 63 -0.98 -12.20 8.79
CA GLU A 63 -0.35 -10.94 8.42
C GLU A 63 -1.07 -9.72 9.03
N ILE A 64 -2.41 -9.77 9.11
CA ILE A 64 -3.23 -8.68 9.65
C ILE A 64 -3.30 -8.76 11.17
N ASP A 65 -3.34 -9.98 11.73
CA ASP A 65 -3.43 -10.21 13.16
C ASP A 65 -2.16 -9.76 13.93
N LYS A 66 -1.08 -9.43 13.22
CA LYS A 66 0.11 -8.76 13.78
C LYS A 66 -0.14 -7.29 14.15
N PHE A 67 -1.20 -6.69 13.64
CA PHE A 67 -1.54 -5.28 13.91
C PHE A 67 -2.53 -5.16 15.05
N SER A 68 -2.37 -4.13 15.85
CA SER A 68 -3.33 -3.72 16.88
C SER A 68 -4.15 -2.52 16.41
N ALA A 69 -5.46 -2.58 16.62
CA ALA A 69 -6.38 -1.51 16.28
C ALA A 69 -6.37 -0.41 17.34
N GLY A 70 -6.44 0.84 16.89
CA GLY A 70 -6.60 2.00 17.75
C GLY A 70 -7.43 3.11 17.09
N GLU A 71 -7.71 4.13 17.88
CA GLU A 71 -8.36 5.37 17.45
C GLU A 71 -7.77 6.54 18.21
N SER A 72 -7.41 7.61 17.53
CA SER A 72 -6.89 8.84 18.13
C SER A 72 -7.10 10.03 17.20
N ASN A 73 -7.49 11.17 17.77
CA ASN A 73 -7.74 12.42 17.04
C ASN A 73 -8.71 12.26 15.85
N GLY A 74 -9.76 11.46 16.02
CA GLY A 74 -10.76 11.24 14.98
C GLY A 74 -10.35 10.24 13.88
N LEU A 75 -9.12 9.73 13.92
CA LEU A 75 -8.63 8.72 12.98
C LEU A 75 -8.58 7.34 13.63
N LYS A 76 -9.14 6.35 12.97
CA LYS A 76 -8.85 4.95 13.24
C LYS A 76 -7.49 4.60 12.67
N TYR A 77 -6.79 3.67 13.30
CA TYR A 77 -5.50 3.20 12.79
C TYR A 77 -5.25 1.74 13.13
N GLN A 78 -4.36 1.15 12.39
CA GLN A 78 -3.74 -0.14 12.68
C GLN A 78 -2.25 0.09 12.93
N PHE A 79 -1.71 -0.57 13.94
CA PHE A 79 -0.34 -0.35 14.39
C PHE A 79 0.40 -1.66 14.59
N TYR A 80 1.52 -1.81 13.91
CA TYR A 80 2.44 -2.93 14.08
C TYR A 80 3.61 -2.50 14.97
N THR A 81 3.89 -3.31 15.98
CA THR A 81 5.06 -3.15 16.85
C THR A 81 6.09 -4.22 16.49
N PRO A 82 7.35 -3.85 16.18
CA PRO A 82 8.37 -4.82 15.80
C PRO A 82 8.73 -5.74 16.98
N ASN A 83 9.15 -6.97 16.67
CA ASN A 83 9.46 -7.99 17.68
C ASN A 83 10.58 -7.55 18.63
N ASN A 84 11.50 -6.71 18.17
CA ASN A 84 12.62 -6.16 18.92
C ASN A 84 12.37 -4.76 19.53
N ALA A 85 11.13 -4.30 19.61
CA ALA A 85 10.76 -2.99 20.14
C ALA A 85 11.31 -2.69 21.56
N ASN A 86 11.64 -3.73 22.31
CA ASN A 86 12.12 -3.65 23.70
C ASN A 86 13.61 -4.02 23.85
N ASP A 87 14.39 -4.00 22.79
CA ASP A 87 15.83 -4.34 22.81
C ASP A 87 16.72 -3.21 23.36
N GLY A 88 16.14 -2.10 23.80
CA GLY A 88 16.83 -0.92 24.31
C GLY A 88 17.22 0.10 23.24
N ASN A 89 16.98 -0.20 21.96
CA ASN A 89 17.24 0.71 20.86
C ASN A 89 15.95 1.43 20.43
N LYS A 90 16.11 2.56 19.75
CA LYS A 90 15.01 3.23 19.06
C LYS A 90 14.89 2.68 17.64
N HIS A 91 13.65 2.48 17.18
CA HIS A 91 13.32 1.89 15.89
C HIS A 91 12.63 2.89 14.96
N PRO A 92 12.79 2.76 13.63
CA PRO A 92 12.10 3.64 12.69
C PRO A 92 10.57 3.46 12.75
N LEU A 93 9.87 4.48 12.28
CA LEU A 93 8.42 4.45 12.05
C LEU A 93 8.13 4.61 10.56
N ILE A 94 7.35 3.71 9.99
CA ILE A 94 6.82 3.84 8.65
C ILE A 94 5.33 4.14 8.75
N VAL A 95 4.90 5.27 8.18
CA VAL A 95 3.48 5.65 8.11
C VAL A 95 2.97 5.32 6.70
N TRP A 96 2.01 4.42 6.60
CA TRP A 96 1.38 4.04 5.36
C TRP A 96 0.02 4.72 5.18
N PHE A 97 -0.10 5.59 4.18
CA PHE A 97 -1.34 6.24 3.78
C PHE A 97 -1.99 5.46 2.64
N HIS A 98 -3.21 4.98 2.88
CA HIS A 98 -3.98 4.16 1.94
C HIS A 98 -4.56 4.96 0.77
N GLY A 99 -5.00 4.30 -0.30
CA GLY A 99 -5.70 4.90 -1.42
C GLY A 99 -7.15 5.29 -1.10
N GLY A 100 -7.79 5.98 -2.04
CA GLY A 100 -9.16 6.47 -1.85
C GLY A 100 -10.21 5.38 -1.61
N GLY A 101 -9.97 4.17 -2.14
CA GLY A 101 -10.89 3.03 -1.96
C GLY A 101 -10.99 2.50 -0.54
N GLU A 102 -10.00 2.74 0.31
CA GLU A 102 -9.94 2.30 1.69
C GLU A 102 -10.44 3.36 2.68
N SER A 103 -10.76 4.56 2.21
CA SER A 103 -11.29 5.64 3.05
C SER A 103 -12.72 5.36 3.52
N GLY A 104 -13.13 6.07 4.57
CA GLY A 104 -14.52 6.14 5.00
C GLY A 104 -15.38 7.02 4.11
N PHE A 105 -14.84 7.53 3.00
CA PHE A 105 -15.53 8.40 2.07
C PHE A 105 -16.91 7.84 1.71
N ARG A 106 -17.93 8.65 1.90
CA ARG A 106 -19.34 8.24 1.79
C ARG A 106 -19.75 7.09 2.74
N GLY A 107 -19.01 6.87 3.81
CA GLY A 107 -19.33 5.86 4.83
C GLY A 107 -19.18 4.41 4.39
N LEU A 108 -18.48 4.13 3.28
CA LEU A 108 -18.45 2.79 2.69
C LEU A 108 -17.53 1.81 3.41
N HIS A 109 -16.37 2.24 3.90
CA HIS A 109 -15.33 1.31 4.38
C HIS A 109 -14.62 1.73 5.67
N TYR A 110 -15.15 2.67 6.44
CA TYR A 110 -14.51 3.13 7.69
C TYR A 110 -14.60 2.08 8.81
N ASN A 111 -13.94 0.95 8.59
CA ASN A 111 -14.00 -0.25 9.42
C ASN A 111 -12.69 -0.58 10.15
N ASN A 112 -11.66 0.25 10.01
CA ASN A 112 -10.32 0.05 10.54
C ASN A 112 -9.62 -1.25 10.09
N LEU A 113 -9.97 -1.75 8.92
CA LEU A 113 -9.37 -2.96 8.32
C LEU A 113 -9.07 -2.78 6.84
N SER A 114 -9.78 -1.90 6.15
CA SER A 114 -9.64 -1.70 4.70
C SER A 114 -8.21 -1.30 4.33
N GLN A 115 -7.58 -0.44 5.12
CA GLN A 115 -6.20 0.03 4.93
C GLN A 115 -5.13 -1.07 5.02
N LEU A 116 -5.45 -2.21 5.63
CA LEU A 116 -4.57 -3.38 5.63
C LEU A 116 -4.91 -4.37 4.52
N LYS A 117 -6.20 -4.53 4.22
CA LYS A 117 -6.70 -5.63 3.37
C LYS A 117 -6.70 -5.31 1.89
N ALA A 118 -6.99 -4.06 1.53
CA ALA A 118 -7.25 -3.73 0.13
C ALA A 118 -5.98 -3.66 -0.72
N ASN A 119 -5.00 -2.84 -0.38
CA ASN A 119 -3.76 -2.72 -1.15
C ASN A 119 -2.52 -3.32 -0.47
N ARG A 120 -2.65 -3.76 0.78
CA ARG A 120 -1.65 -4.53 1.55
C ARG A 120 -0.29 -3.83 1.72
N GLY A 121 -0.17 -2.53 1.50
CA GLY A 121 1.10 -1.82 1.62
C GLY A 121 1.66 -1.85 3.04
N ALA A 122 0.84 -1.54 4.04
CA ALA A 122 1.26 -1.63 5.44
C ALA A 122 1.64 -3.05 5.85
N VAL A 123 0.89 -4.05 5.40
CA VAL A 123 1.14 -5.48 5.70
C VAL A 123 2.49 -5.91 5.12
N ALA A 124 2.83 -5.46 3.91
CA ALA A 124 4.13 -5.75 3.30
C ALA A 124 5.29 -5.16 4.11
N LEU A 125 5.13 -3.95 4.65
CA LEU A 125 6.13 -3.31 5.50
C LEU A 125 6.28 -3.97 6.89
N ALA A 126 5.29 -4.75 7.33
CA ALA A 126 5.34 -5.60 8.52
C ALA A 126 5.77 -7.04 8.23
N SER A 127 6.17 -7.37 7.00
CA SER A 127 6.70 -8.68 6.64
C SER A 127 8.08 -8.91 7.25
N ASP A 128 8.47 -10.16 7.41
CA ASP A 128 9.79 -10.52 7.96
C ASP A 128 10.93 -9.96 7.10
N GLU A 129 10.77 -9.91 5.76
CA GLU A 129 11.74 -9.30 4.86
C GLU A 129 11.93 -7.81 5.14
N ALA A 130 10.83 -7.04 5.19
CA ALA A 130 10.91 -5.61 5.48
C ALA A 130 11.48 -5.36 6.89
N GLN A 131 11.03 -6.12 7.88
CA GLN A 131 11.49 -5.98 9.26
C GLN A 131 12.99 -6.28 9.41
N ASN A 132 13.53 -7.23 8.66
CA ASN A 132 14.98 -7.48 8.61
C ASN A 132 15.74 -6.31 7.98
N ILE A 133 15.23 -5.72 6.89
CA ILE A 133 15.88 -4.58 6.20
C ILE A 133 15.89 -3.34 7.10
N PHE A 134 14.79 -3.03 7.77
CA PHE A 134 14.67 -1.87 8.65
C PHE A 134 15.26 -2.11 10.07
N ASN A 135 15.72 -3.32 10.36
CA ASN A 135 16.15 -3.76 11.70
C ASN A 135 15.06 -3.54 12.75
N GLY A 136 13.83 -3.91 12.41
CA GLY A 136 12.65 -3.67 13.22
C GLY A 136 12.10 -2.26 13.01
N ALA A 137 10.93 -2.14 12.39
CA ALA A 137 10.24 -0.87 12.21
C ALA A 137 8.81 -0.96 12.74
N TYR A 138 8.37 0.09 13.44
CA TYR A 138 6.94 0.30 13.67
C TYR A 138 6.25 0.63 12.35
N VAL A 139 5.03 0.12 12.14
CA VAL A 139 4.22 0.47 10.98
C VAL A 139 2.88 1.02 11.45
N LEU A 140 2.58 2.26 11.08
CA LEU A 140 1.32 2.93 11.37
C LEU A 140 0.50 3.04 10.09
N ALA A 141 -0.70 2.50 10.07
CA ALA A 141 -1.65 2.59 8.98
C ALA A 141 -2.93 3.30 9.46
N PRO A 142 -2.98 4.64 9.42
CA PRO A 142 -4.21 5.37 9.72
C PRO A 142 -5.25 5.13 8.63
N GLN A 143 -6.53 5.26 8.98
CA GLN A 143 -7.65 5.26 8.06
C GLN A 143 -8.40 6.59 8.15
N THR A 144 -8.54 7.30 7.03
CA THR A 144 -9.34 8.53 7.00
C THR A 144 -10.84 8.22 6.93
N PRO A 145 -11.69 8.93 7.69
CA PRO A 145 -13.14 8.84 7.55
C PRO A 145 -13.65 9.47 6.24
N HIS A 146 -12.91 10.43 5.69
CA HIS A 146 -13.27 11.24 4.51
C HIS A 146 -12.12 11.26 3.50
N GLU A 147 -11.80 12.44 2.97
CA GLU A 147 -10.63 12.68 2.14
C GLU A 147 -9.40 12.97 3.01
N TRP A 148 -8.22 12.58 2.52
CA TRP A 148 -6.98 12.82 3.27
C TRP A 148 -6.69 14.31 3.52
N SER A 149 -7.04 15.16 2.58
CA SER A 149 -6.86 16.61 2.69
C SER A 149 -7.53 17.26 3.89
N GLU A 150 -8.58 16.64 4.42
CA GLU A 150 -9.29 17.10 5.61
C GLU A 150 -8.62 16.66 6.93
N ASN A 151 -7.65 15.72 6.85
CA ASN A 151 -7.12 15.04 8.03
C ASN A 151 -5.61 15.23 8.27
N ILE A 152 -4.99 16.25 7.68
CA ILE A 152 -3.55 16.52 7.83
C ILE A 152 -3.17 16.77 9.29
N ASP A 153 -3.91 17.66 9.96
CA ASP A 153 -3.65 17.99 11.37
C ASP A 153 -3.90 16.79 12.30
N ASP A 154 -4.94 16.02 12.03
CA ASP A 154 -5.28 14.85 12.84
C ASP A 154 -4.28 13.72 12.64
N ALA A 155 -3.80 13.52 11.42
CA ALA A 155 -2.71 12.60 11.13
C ALA A 155 -1.40 13.04 11.80
N THR A 156 -1.09 14.33 11.78
CA THR A 156 0.08 14.89 12.47
C THR A 156 0.01 14.65 13.98
N LYS A 157 -1.14 14.91 14.59
CA LYS A 157 -1.36 14.66 16.04
C LYS A 157 -1.27 13.18 16.37
N LEU A 158 -1.86 12.31 15.53
CA LEU A 158 -1.79 10.86 15.69
C LEU A 158 -0.33 10.39 15.65
N ILE A 159 0.44 10.77 14.63
CA ILE A 159 1.85 10.39 14.48
C ILE A 159 2.66 10.84 15.71
N ASN A 160 2.50 12.10 16.13
CA ASN A 160 3.19 12.63 17.32
C ASN A 160 2.82 11.86 18.61
N ASN A 161 1.56 11.46 18.75
CA ASN A 161 1.12 10.63 19.88
C ASN A 161 1.78 9.24 19.85
N ILE A 162 1.87 8.61 18.68
CA ILE A 162 2.54 7.32 18.48
C ILE A 162 4.03 7.43 18.80
N ILE A 163 4.73 8.48 18.34
CA ILE A 163 6.14 8.72 18.64
C ILE A 163 6.37 8.88 20.14
N LYS A 164 5.52 9.65 20.81
CA LYS A 164 5.65 9.92 22.25
C LYS A 164 5.51 8.66 23.13
N ASN A 165 4.69 7.70 22.69
CA ASN A 165 4.32 6.54 23.50
C ASN A 165 5.06 5.26 23.12
N ASN A 166 5.98 5.31 22.15
CA ASN A 166 6.71 4.14 21.69
C ASN A 166 8.21 4.48 21.55
N ASN A 167 9.05 3.46 21.49
CA ASN A 167 10.49 3.60 21.38
C ASN A 167 10.92 3.89 19.93
N ILE A 168 10.42 5.00 19.37
CA ILE A 168 10.62 5.40 17.99
C ILE A 168 11.81 6.34 17.85
N ASP A 169 12.63 6.11 16.82
CA ASP A 169 13.68 7.03 16.40
C ASP A 169 13.08 8.19 15.59
N SER A 170 13.00 9.35 16.19
CA SER A 170 12.43 10.55 15.56
C SER A 170 13.21 11.03 14.33
N ASN A 171 14.44 10.57 14.11
CA ASN A 171 15.20 10.86 12.91
C ASN A 171 14.90 9.90 11.75
N ARG A 172 14.20 8.80 12.00
CA ARG A 172 13.91 7.77 10.99
C ARG A 172 12.40 7.51 10.91
N ILE A 173 11.65 8.53 10.50
CA ILE A 173 10.22 8.44 10.25
C ILE A 173 10.01 8.57 8.75
N TYR A 174 9.28 7.65 8.15
CA TYR A 174 9.10 7.57 6.70
C TYR A 174 7.63 7.69 6.32
N SER A 175 7.36 8.53 5.31
CA SER A 175 6.03 8.74 4.77
C SER A 175 5.85 7.89 3.51
N TYR A 176 4.93 6.94 3.53
CA TYR A 176 4.59 6.05 2.43
C TYR A 176 3.12 6.17 2.08
N GLY A 177 2.79 6.09 0.78
CA GLY A 177 1.39 6.06 0.39
C GLY A 177 1.17 5.76 -1.08
N CYS A 178 -0.08 5.43 -1.43
CA CYS A 178 -0.47 5.16 -2.81
C CYS A 178 -1.75 5.90 -3.20
N SER A 179 -1.84 6.36 -4.46
CA SER A 179 -3.02 7.05 -4.99
C SER A 179 -3.37 8.28 -4.13
N ALA A 180 -4.56 8.37 -3.55
CA ALA A 180 -4.91 9.40 -2.57
C ALA A 180 -3.94 9.42 -1.37
N GLY A 181 -3.44 8.26 -0.94
CA GLY A 181 -2.40 8.18 0.08
C GLY A 181 -1.03 8.62 -0.43
N GLY A 182 -0.75 8.48 -1.72
CA GLY A 182 0.45 9.03 -2.35
C GLY A 182 0.44 10.56 -2.34
N TYR A 183 -0.73 11.16 -2.59
CA TYR A 183 -0.97 12.58 -2.33
C TYR A 183 -0.69 12.92 -0.86
N MET A 184 -1.34 12.20 0.08
CA MET A 184 -1.19 12.46 1.51
C MET A 184 0.25 12.31 1.98
N ALA A 185 1.00 11.35 1.44
CA ALA A 185 2.41 11.17 1.79
C ALA A 185 3.26 12.40 1.45
N LEU A 186 3.01 13.06 0.32
CA LEU A 186 3.67 14.30 -0.07
C LEU A 186 3.19 15.48 0.77
N ASP A 187 1.87 15.61 0.96
CA ASP A 187 1.26 16.72 1.66
C ASP A 187 1.64 16.77 3.16
N MET A 188 1.76 15.59 3.78
CA MET A 188 2.30 15.48 5.15
C MET A 188 3.73 16.01 5.27
N VAL A 189 4.57 15.80 4.27
CA VAL A 189 5.95 16.33 4.26
C VAL A 189 5.95 17.83 4.06
N VAL A 190 5.09 18.37 3.21
CA VAL A 190 4.92 19.82 3.02
C VAL A 190 4.53 20.51 4.33
N HIS A 191 3.56 19.94 5.04
CA HIS A 191 3.07 20.51 6.31
C HIS A 191 4.00 20.26 7.50
N ASN A 192 4.80 19.21 7.45
CA ASN A 192 5.66 18.77 8.54
C ASN A 192 7.10 18.57 8.05
N PRO A 193 7.81 19.64 7.62
CA PRO A 193 9.10 19.56 6.93
C PRO A 193 10.23 18.91 7.74
N ASN A 194 10.09 18.83 9.06
CA ASN A 194 11.09 18.26 9.97
C ASN A 194 10.62 16.94 10.62
N LEU A 195 9.54 16.35 10.16
CA LEU A 195 8.99 15.13 10.75
C LEU A 195 9.49 13.87 10.04
N PHE A 196 9.65 13.91 8.73
CA PHE A 196 9.95 12.74 7.92
C PHE A 196 11.36 12.79 7.35
N ALA A 197 12.06 11.65 7.40
CA ALA A 197 13.39 11.46 6.83
C ALA A 197 13.36 11.10 5.34
N ALA A 198 12.27 10.54 4.86
CA ALA A 198 12.05 10.24 3.44
C ALA A 198 10.56 10.16 3.12
N VAL A 199 10.23 10.34 1.85
CA VAL A 199 8.89 10.11 1.31
C VAL A 199 8.92 9.17 0.11
N VAL A 200 8.03 8.17 0.13
CA VAL A 200 7.76 7.26 -0.98
C VAL A 200 6.32 7.44 -1.42
N SER A 201 6.15 8.02 -2.59
CA SER A 201 4.83 8.34 -3.12
C SER A 201 4.55 7.53 -4.39
N THR A 202 3.56 6.66 -4.32
CA THR A 202 3.19 5.76 -5.42
C THR A 202 1.92 6.26 -6.09
N CYS A 203 1.98 6.49 -7.41
CA CYS A 203 0.89 6.99 -8.26
C CYS A 203 0.07 8.11 -7.56
N PRO A 204 0.71 9.21 -7.10
CA PRO A 204 0.06 10.22 -6.27
C PRO A 204 -1.12 10.89 -6.99
N ALA A 205 -2.30 10.89 -6.36
CA ALA A 205 -3.51 11.48 -6.91
C ALA A 205 -3.51 13.01 -6.81
N ILE A 206 -2.58 13.66 -7.51
CA ILE A 206 -2.40 15.11 -7.55
C ILE A 206 -2.72 15.72 -8.93
N ASP A 207 -3.23 14.92 -9.86
CA ASP A 207 -3.65 15.38 -11.17
C ASP A 207 -4.98 16.15 -11.09
N GLN A 208 -5.19 17.04 -12.05
CA GLN A 208 -6.36 17.92 -12.08
C GLN A 208 -7.69 17.16 -12.16
N GLN A 209 -7.69 16.00 -12.79
CA GLN A 209 -8.89 15.19 -12.93
C GLN A 209 -9.33 14.58 -11.58
N ASN A 210 -8.39 14.07 -10.81
CA ASN A 210 -8.67 13.50 -9.49
C ASN A 210 -9.15 14.58 -8.52
N ILE A 211 -8.53 15.73 -8.52
CA ILE A 211 -8.96 16.89 -7.73
C ILE A 211 -10.39 17.29 -8.04
N LYS A 212 -10.77 17.37 -9.32
CA LYS A 212 -12.14 17.71 -9.74
C LYS A 212 -13.16 16.61 -9.46
N THR A 213 -12.76 15.35 -9.54
CA THR A 213 -13.68 14.21 -9.44
C THR A 213 -13.97 13.81 -8.00
N TYR A 214 -12.98 13.91 -7.13
CA TYR A 214 -13.04 13.40 -5.76
C TYR A 214 -12.95 14.52 -4.74
N GLY A 215 -12.74 15.77 -5.16
CA GLY A 215 -12.33 16.59 -4.24
C GLY A 215 -12.64 18.01 -4.06
N GLU A 216 -13.18 18.21 -3.02
CA GLU A 216 -13.02 19.35 -2.16
C GLU A 216 -11.67 19.31 -1.41
N GLY A 217 -10.68 18.58 -1.95
CA GLY A 217 -9.37 18.41 -1.35
C GLY A 217 -8.46 19.60 -1.66
N ARG A 218 -7.47 19.82 -0.79
CA ARG A 218 -6.40 20.78 -1.00
C ARG A 218 -5.52 20.32 -2.17
N ILE A 219 -5.23 21.23 -3.09
CA ILE A 219 -4.27 21.02 -4.18
C ILE A 219 -2.86 21.31 -3.65
N ILE A 220 -1.91 20.36 -3.79
CA ILE A 220 -0.50 20.65 -3.59
C ILE A 220 0.00 21.46 -4.80
N THR A 221 0.46 22.67 -4.57
CA THR A 221 1.03 23.55 -5.59
C THR A 221 2.45 23.11 -5.98
N ASP A 222 2.93 23.60 -7.11
CA ASP A 222 4.32 23.37 -7.54
C ASP A 222 5.33 23.96 -6.55
N GLU A 223 5.00 25.09 -5.95
CA GLU A 223 5.83 25.77 -4.93
C GLU A 223 5.94 24.92 -3.68
N GLU A 224 4.84 24.31 -3.25
CA GLU A 224 4.83 23.41 -2.10
C GLU A 224 5.59 22.12 -2.38
N ILE A 225 5.43 21.52 -3.57
CA ILE A 225 6.25 20.37 -3.97
C ILE A 225 7.72 20.77 -3.97
N LYS A 226 8.09 21.91 -4.57
CA LYS A 226 9.48 22.42 -4.55
C LYS A 226 10.01 22.70 -3.16
N SER A 227 9.16 22.93 -2.16
CA SER A 227 9.59 23.14 -0.77
C SER A 227 10.09 21.84 -0.08
N ILE A 228 9.75 20.67 -0.62
CA ILE A 228 10.21 19.39 -0.10
C ILE A 228 11.74 19.30 -0.23
N ASN A 229 12.42 19.09 0.91
CA ASN A 229 13.88 19.03 1.03
C ASN A 229 14.38 17.72 1.64
N ILE A 230 13.58 16.64 1.55
CA ILE A 230 13.97 15.31 2.02
C ILE A 230 14.07 14.34 0.85
N PRO A 231 14.82 13.25 0.99
CA PRO A 231 14.87 12.16 0.03
C PRO A 231 13.48 11.72 -0.41
N THR A 232 13.24 11.76 -1.72
CA THR A 232 11.92 11.52 -2.33
C THR A 232 12.02 10.45 -3.41
N TRP A 233 11.19 9.42 -3.34
CA TRP A 233 11.05 8.42 -4.39
C TRP A 233 9.61 8.34 -4.89
N VAL A 234 9.41 8.59 -6.18
CA VAL A 234 8.09 8.56 -6.81
C VAL A 234 8.00 7.37 -7.77
N ILE A 235 6.87 6.68 -7.78
CA ILE A 235 6.70 5.44 -8.54
C ILE A 235 5.34 5.46 -9.24
N GLN A 236 5.31 5.23 -10.57
CA GLN A 236 4.03 5.13 -11.30
C GLN A 236 4.20 4.41 -12.65
N ALA A 237 3.12 3.80 -13.15
CA ALA A 237 3.03 3.30 -14.51
C ALA A 237 2.56 4.40 -15.47
N LYS A 238 3.09 4.40 -16.71
CA LYS A 238 2.71 5.38 -17.75
C LYS A 238 1.28 5.18 -18.25
N ASP A 239 0.81 3.94 -18.27
CA ASP A 239 -0.53 3.56 -18.72
C ASP A 239 -1.61 3.69 -17.63
N ASP A 240 -1.29 4.38 -16.53
CA ASP A 240 -2.26 4.67 -15.47
C ASP A 240 -3.36 5.60 -15.99
N THR A 241 -4.57 5.06 -16.15
CA THR A 241 -5.74 5.80 -16.64
C THR A 241 -6.55 6.46 -15.52
N THR A 242 -6.26 6.13 -14.26
CA THR A 242 -6.92 6.71 -13.08
C THR A 242 -6.23 7.98 -12.63
N VAL A 243 -4.90 7.96 -12.59
CA VAL A 243 -4.07 9.11 -12.25
C VAL A 243 -3.09 9.32 -13.38
N LYS A 244 -3.13 10.50 -14.00
CA LYS A 244 -2.27 10.79 -15.15
C LYS A 244 -0.80 10.91 -14.75
N TYR A 245 0.03 10.07 -15.34
CA TYR A 245 1.46 10.00 -15.05
C TYR A 245 2.18 11.35 -15.18
N GLU A 246 1.91 12.10 -16.26
CA GLU A 246 2.56 13.38 -16.56
C GLU A 246 2.20 14.47 -15.54
N GLU A 247 0.95 14.45 -15.06
CA GLU A 247 0.43 15.44 -14.10
C GLU A 247 0.74 15.04 -12.65
N SER A 248 1.28 13.84 -12.41
CA SER A 248 1.50 13.26 -11.09
C SER A 248 2.96 12.90 -10.85
N ALA A 249 3.36 11.64 -10.99
CA ALA A 249 4.72 11.22 -10.63
C ALA A 249 5.81 11.94 -11.44
N LEU A 250 5.61 12.12 -12.75
CA LEU A 250 6.55 12.86 -13.59
C LEU A 250 6.63 14.34 -13.18
N ARG A 251 5.50 14.97 -12.82
CA ARG A 251 5.47 16.34 -12.31
C ARG A 251 6.27 16.49 -11.03
N VAL A 252 6.03 15.63 -10.03
CA VAL A 252 6.77 15.65 -8.75
C VAL A 252 8.27 15.46 -9.00
N TYR A 253 8.65 14.45 -9.79
CA TYR A 253 10.05 14.23 -10.15
C TYR A 253 10.67 15.43 -10.83
N THR A 254 10.00 16.03 -11.81
CA THR A 254 10.51 17.19 -12.57
C THR A 254 10.80 18.37 -11.67
N LEU A 255 9.96 18.58 -10.64
CA LEU A 255 10.11 19.66 -9.67
C LEU A 255 11.20 19.41 -8.63
N LEU A 256 11.55 18.13 -8.36
CA LEU A 256 12.47 17.72 -7.29
C LEU A 256 13.75 17.03 -7.80
N LYS A 257 13.92 16.80 -9.11
CA LYS A 257 15.08 16.07 -9.65
C LYS A 257 16.42 16.70 -9.27
N ASP A 258 16.49 18.02 -9.24
CA ASP A 258 17.71 18.76 -8.87
C ASP A 258 18.01 18.67 -7.37
N LYS A 259 17.07 18.15 -6.57
CA LYS A 259 17.22 17.80 -5.15
C LYS A 259 17.45 16.29 -4.92
N GLY A 260 17.70 15.54 -6.00
CA GLY A 260 18.01 14.12 -5.93
C GLY A 260 16.79 13.19 -5.82
N ALA A 261 15.59 13.67 -6.17
CA ALA A 261 14.42 12.80 -6.22
C ALA A 261 14.61 11.66 -7.22
N ILE A 262 14.05 10.50 -6.91
CA ILE A 262 14.11 9.29 -7.73
C ILE A 262 12.71 9.06 -8.35
N LEU A 263 12.69 8.67 -9.63
CA LEU A 263 11.48 8.25 -10.33
C LEU A 263 11.65 6.82 -10.84
N THR A 264 10.77 5.93 -10.42
CA THR A 264 10.60 4.62 -11.05
C THR A 264 9.36 4.64 -11.93
N THR A 265 9.53 4.35 -13.20
CA THR A 265 8.46 4.31 -14.18
C THR A 265 8.29 2.91 -14.72
N TYR A 266 7.06 2.41 -14.71
CA TYR A 266 6.67 1.18 -15.40
C TYR A 266 5.96 1.55 -16.70
N GLU A 267 6.29 0.85 -17.80
CA GLU A 267 5.64 1.11 -19.09
C GLU A 267 4.15 0.72 -19.06
N THR A 268 3.86 -0.36 -18.33
CA THR A 268 2.49 -0.89 -18.16
C THR A 268 2.27 -1.31 -16.71
N GLY A 269 1.02 -1.39 -16.28
CA GLY A 269 0.63 -1.78 -14.91
C GLY A 269 -0.62 -1.06 -14.43
N GLY A 270 -1.07 -0.05 -15.17
CA GLY A 270 -2.24 0.74 -14.83
C GLY A 270 -2.13 1.38 -13.45
N HIS A 271 -3.27 1.58 -12.81
CA HIS A 271 -3.34 2.17 -11.46
C HIS A 271 -3.07 1.14 -10.35
N SER A 272 -1.90 0.45 -10.42
CA SER A 272 -1.57 -0.63 -9.47
C SER A 272 -0.09 -0.64 -9.05
N SER A 273 0.63 0.46 -9.25
CA SER A 273 2.06 0.55 -8.99
C SER A 273 2.46 0.26 -7.53
N TRP A 274 1.53 0.36 -6.58
CA TRP A 274 1.77 -0.03 -5.17
C TRP A 274 2.08 -1.51 -4.97
N ILE A 275 1.71 -2.38 -5.93
CA ILE A 275 2.07 -3.80 -5.90
C ILE A 275 3.59 -3.95 -5.97
N HIS A 276 4.25 -3.18 -6.84
CA HIS A 276 5.71 -3.17 -6.94
C HIS A 276 6.36 -2.60 -5.68
N THR A 277 5.78 -1.52 -5.12
CA THR A 277 6.24 -0.94 -3.86
C THR A 277 6.16 -1.95 -2.70
N ALA A 278 5.03 -2.68 -2.62
CA ALA A 278 4.80 -3.70 -1.58
C ALA A 278 5.68 -4.95 -1.74
N LYS A 279 6.29 -5.15 -2.91
CA LYS A 279 7.22 -6.26 -3.18
C LYS A 279 8.68 -5.84 -3.18
N ASN A 280 8.97 -4.58 -2.79
CA ASN A 280 10.32 -4.04 -2.84
C ASN A 280 10.99 -4.13 -4.23
N GLU A 281 10.18 -4.10 -5.31
CA GLU A 281 10.67 -4.24 -6.68
C GLU A 281 11.36 -2.99 -7.25
N PRO A 282 10.97 -1.72 -6.89
CA PRO A 282 11.68 -0.54 -7.41
C PRO A 282 13.16 -0.55 -7.04
N VAL A 283 14.01 -0.28 -8.04
CA VAL A 283 15.48 -0.28 -7.91
C VAL A 283 16.05 1.01 -8.50
N ASN A 284 16.97 1.63 -7.80
CA ASN A 284 17.75 2.74 -8.29
C ASN A 284 19.25 2.48 -8.02
N ASN A 285 20.09 2.52 -9.04
CA ASN A 285 21.53 2.26 -8.94
C ASN A 285 21.87 0.95 -8.22
N GLY A 286 21.08 -0.11 -8.42
CA GLY A 286 21.27 -1.41 -7.80
C GLY A 286 20.76 -1.53 -6.35
N GLU A 287 20.16 -0.49 -5.80
CA GLU A 287 19.58 -0.50 -4.48
C GLU A 287 18.05 -0.54 -4.54
N HIS A 288 17.43 -1.48 -3.83
CA HIS A 288 15.98 -1.61 -3.73
C HIS A 288 15.37 -0.54 -2.81
N LEU A 289 14.07 -0.27 -3.01
CA LEU A 289 13.32 0.79 -2.34
C LEU A 289 13.41 0.76 -0.82
N TRP A 290 13.20 -0.41 -0.20
CA TRP A 290 13.22 -0.50 1.26
C TRP A 290 14.63 -0.32 1.84
N GLN A 291 15.67 -0.86 1.17
CA GLN A 291 17.06 -0.66 1.55
C GLN A 291 17.47 0.81 1.44
N TRP A 292 17.04 1.47 0.37
CA TRP A 292 17.26 2.90 0.21
C TRP A 292 16.56 3.69 1.32
N THR A 293 15.28 3.39 1.61
CA THR A 293 14.54 4.09 2.67
C THR A 293 15.19 3.91 4.04
N ALA A 294 15.61 2.67 4.38
CA ALA A 294 16.18 2.36 5.69
C ALA A 294 17.47 3.12 6.01
N LYS A 295 18.15 3.67 5.02
CA LYS A 295 19.35 4.49 5.16
C LYS A 295 19.07 5.98 5.38
N GLN A 296 17.84 6.44 5.16
CA GLN A 296 17.52 7.86 5.27
C GLN A 296 17.37 8.26 6.74
N SER A 297 17.91 9.42 7.08
CA SER A 297 17.81 10.01 8.42
C SER A 297 17.78 11.52 8.33
N LEU A 298 17.03 12.19 9.20
CA LEU A 298 17.01 13.66 9.30
C LEU A 298 18.38 14.26 9.69
N ASN A 299 19.26 13.46 10.29
CA ASN A 299 20.61 13.90 10.66
C ASN A 299 21.64 13.75 9.53
N ASP A 300 21.27 13.12 8.42
CA ASP A 300 22.16 13.04 7.26
C ASP A 300 22.12 14.39 6.52
N GLU A 301 23.26 15.06 6.41
CA GLU A 301 23.39 16.20 5.51
C GLU A 301 23.02 15.75 4.09
N ILE A 302 22.17 16.53 3.41
CA ILE A 302 21.77 16.26 2.02
C ILE A 302 23.07 16.19 1.20
N LYS A 303 23.47 14.98 0.83
CA LYS A 303 24.63 14.78 -0.05
C LYS A 303 24.22 15.30 -1.43
N THR A 304 24.71 16.48 -1.78
CA THR A 304 24.65 17.01 -3.15
C THR A 304 25.12 15.93 -4.12
N PRO A 305 24.45 15.73 -5.26
CA PRO A 305 24.84 14.72 -6.22
C PRO A 305 26.30 14.93 -6.65
N VAL A 306 27.14 13.94 -6.42
CA VAL A 306 28.50 13.93 -7.00
C VAL A 306 28.31 13.75 -8.50
N GLU A 307 28.75 14.71 -9.27
CA GLU A 307 28.78 14.69 -10.74
C GLU A 307 29.64 13.47 -11.18
N ASN A 308 28.97 12.37 -11.51
CA ASN A 308 29.62 11.17 -12.02
C ASN A 308 29.99 11.40 -13.49
N THR A 309 31.24 11.76 -13.74
CA THR A 309 31.86 11.62 -15.05
C THR A 309 31.85 10.14 -15.48
N ILE A 310 30.97 9.82 -16.41
CA ILE A 310 30.84 8.48 -17.01
C ILE A 310 32.11 8.18 -17.79
N LYS A 311 32.95 7.28 -17.28
CA LYS A 311 33.95 6.57 -18.12
C LYS A 311 33.25 5.37 -18.74
N ASN A 312 33.02 5.45 -20.05
CA ASN A 312 32.52 4.34 -20.86
C ASN A 312 33.55 3.20 -20.91
N GLU A 313 33.28 2.08 -20.26
CA GLU A 313 33.90 0.80 -20.55
C GLU A 313 32.91 -0.14 -21.24
N PRO A 314 33.35 -0.97 -22.21
CA PRO A 314 32.42 -1.75 -23.03
C PRO A 314 31.85 -2.96 -22.28
N VAL A 315 30.53 -3.08 -22.30
CA VAL A 315 29.74 -4.16 -21.67
C VAL A 315 30.01 -5.49 -22.39
N LYS A 316 30.54 -6.48 -21.67
CA LYS A 316 30.56 -7.89 -22.08
C LYS A 316 29.16 -8.48 -21.97
N LYS A 317 28.60 -8.96 -23.08
CA LYS A 317 27.35 -9.71 -23.13
C LYS A 317 27.49 -11.02 -22.37
N THR A 318 26.69 -11.18 -21.28
CA THR A 318 26.46 -12.49 -20.69
C THR A 318 25.02 -12.94 -21.01
N SER A 319 24.91 -14.23 -21.37
CA SER A 319 23.70 -14.91 -21.81
C SER A 319 22.65 -15.00 -20.72
N ALA A 320 21.39 -14.76 -21.12
CA ALA A 320 20.22 -14.84 -20.24
C ALA A 320 19.98 -16.27 -19.72
N VAL A 321 19.76 -16.37 -18.40
CA VAL A 321 19.23 -17.57 -17.76
C VAL A 321 17.70 -17.53 -17.88
N LYS A 322 17.13 -18.54 -18.55
CA LYS A 322 15.68 -18.74 -18.61
C LYS A 322 15.19 -19.27 -17.27
N THR A 323 14.45 -18.46 -16.51
CA THR A 323 13.58 -18.96 -15.45
C THR A 323 12.15 -18.98 -15.98
N GLY A 324 11.59 -20.20 -16.07
CA GLY A 324 10.19 -20.39 -16.46
C GLY A 324 9.27 -20.16 -15.28
N ASP A 325 8.46 -19.13 -15.37
CA ASP A 325 7.11 -19.11 -14.81
C ASP A 325 6.33 -17.94 -15.43
N THR A 326 5.45 -18.25 -16.41
CA THR A 326 4.78 -17.22 -17.22
C THR A 326 3.25 -17.20 -17.07
N ASN A 327 2.64 -17.81 -16.03
CA ASN A 327 1.19 -18.02 -16.12
C ASN A 327 0.29 -17.37 -15.04
N HIS A 328 0.78 -16.59 -14.10
CA HIS A 328 -0.09 -16.05 -13.04
C HIS A 328 -0.25 -14.53 -12.97
N VAL A 329 0.56 -13.74 -13.67
CA VAL A 329 0.50 -12.27 -13.59
C VAL A 329 -0.69 -11.67 -14.35
N TYR A 330 -1.13 -12.29 -15.43
CA TYR A 330 -2.24 -11.77 -16.25
C TYR A 330 -3.61 -11.78 -15.57
N LEU A 331 -3.85 -12.66 -14.62
CA LEU A 331 -5.17 -12.81 -13.98
C LEU A 331 -5.46 -11.69 -12.97
N TYR A 332 -4.44 -11.09 -12.38
CA TYR A 332 -4.60 -10.03 -11.36
C TYR A 332 -4.90 -8.64 -11.95
N VAL A 333 -4.41 -8.36 -13.15
CA VAL A 333 -4.57 -7.06 -13.82
C VAL A 333 -5.99 -6.89 -14.37
N VAL A 334 -6.61 -7.95 -14.86
CA VAL A 334 -7.95 -7.90 -15.46
C VAL A 334 -9.05 -7.66 -14.43
N THR A 335 -8.91 -8.15 -13.20
CA THR A 335 -9.96 -8.04 -12.17
C THR A 335 -10.02 -6.63 -11.53
N GLY A 336 -8.90 -5.93 -11.40
CA GLY A 336 -8.87 -4.56 -10.87
C GLY A 336 -9.51 -3.54 -11.82
N SER A 337 -9.24 -3.66 -13.10
CA SER A 337 -9.74 -2.74 -14.14
C SER A 337 -11.24 -2.90 -14.40
N ILE A 338 -11.79 -4.10 -14.33
CA ILE A 338 -13.22 -4.38 -14.51
C ILE A 338 -14.05 -3.81 -13.35
N SER A 339 -13.51 -3.82 -12.12
CA SER A 339 -14.23 -3.32 -10.95
C SER A 339 -14.44 -1.79 -10.98
N MET A 340 -13.49 -1.03 -11.53
CA MET A 340 -13.63 0.42 -11.67
C MET A 340 -14.55 0.83 -12.82
N ALA A 341 -14.54 0.10 -13.93
CA ALA A 341 -15.45 0.36 -15.05
C ALA A 341 -16.92 0.12 -14.65
N ILE A 342 -17.20 -0.91 -13.87
CA ILE A 342 -18.57 -1.22 -13.38
C ILE A 342 -19.04 -0.14 -12.40
N MET A 343 -18.16 0.44 -11.60
CA MET A 343 -18.50 1.50 -10.65
C MET A 343 -18.79 2.83 -11.37
N ALA A 344 -18.01 3.18 -12.37
CA ALA A 344 -18.25 4.36 -13.22
C ALA A 344 -19.60 4.27 -13.95
N GLU A 345 -19.95 3.10 -14.47
CA GLU A 345 -21.23 2.87 -15.13
C GLU A 345 -22.42 2.91 -14.16
N TYR A 346 -22.26 2.40 -12.95
CA TYR A 346 -23.29 2.47 -11.90
C TYR A 346 -23.54 3.89 -11.44
N ILE A 347 -22.49 4.70 -11.25
CA ILE A 347 -22.61 6.12 -10.87
C ILE A 347 -23.27 6.91 -12.00
N HIS A 348 -22.90 6.68 -13.25
CA HIS A 348 -23.52 7.33 -14.40
C HIS A 348 -25.02 7.00 -14.55
N LYS A 349 -25.41 5.75 -14.33
CA LYS A 349 -26.83 5.31 -14.33
C LYS A 349 -27.63 5.91 -13.16
N LYS A 350 -27.01 6.12 -12.01
CA LYS A 350 -27.69 6.70 -10.84
C LYS A 350 -27.88 8.20 -10.97
N SER A 351 -26.88 8.90 -11.53
CA SER A 351 -26.97 10.34 -11.87
C SER A 351 -28.09 10.65 -12.86
N LYS A 352 -28.26 9.82 -13.92
CA LYS A 352 -29.36 10.00 -14.87
C LYS A 352 -30.75 9.78 -14.27
N LYS A 353 -30.91 8.92 -13.24
CA LYS A 353 -32.20 8.72 -12.57
C LYS A 353 -32.57 9.84 -11.58
N SER A 354 -31.61 10.66 -11.16
CA SER A 354 -31.86 11.82 -10.28
C SER A 354 -32.31 13.08 -11.02
N ILE A 355 -32.13 13.11 -12.34
CA ILE A 355 -32.50 14.27 -13.21
C ILE A 355 -33.91 14.11 -13.79
N THR A 356 -34.54 12.94 -13.62
CA THR A 356 -35.88 12.63 -14.16
C THR A 356 -36.94 12.40 -13.07
N LYS A 357 -36.78 13.02 -11.90
CA LYS A 357 -37.84 13.15 -10.89
C LYS A 357 -38.01 14.59 -10.48
#